data_d7eb79cecea6bc43416c70e68352c7c4
#
_entry.id   d7eb79cecea6bc43416c70e68352c7c4
#
_cell.length_a   1.000
_cell.length_b   1.000
_cell.length_c   1.000
_cell.angle_alpha   90.00
_cell.angle_beta   90.00
_cell.angle_gamma   90.00
#
_symmetry.space_group_name_H-M   'P 1'
#
loop_
_entity.id
_entity.type
_entity.pdbx_description
1 polymer ?
#
loop_
_entity_poly.entity_id
_entity_poly.type
_entity_poly.pdbx_seq_one_letter_code
_entity_poly.pdbx_strand_id
1 'polypeptide(L)'
;MNTKKEQNKTEDFAQRFAKAAEELRLTGRQLYRDGIVPNDQVLSKVKKGWQKPTQKAINLFCQKYGVSPDWIFNGVGTILENRNKELGIRINPDDAKPFYEMGVDSCLDTNGQLVPSRNAIHIVFPIVGDVDFWCVNYDKSLIPIIDPEDVIALKKLDSWKEYIPGNFICIFVTKSYKILRKVSVRQDDEQSITIIQMDDGEAVESKIPKNIIVEVYRVVGNYRKL
;
A
#
# COMPACT_ATOMS: atom_id res chain seq x y z
N MET A 1 6.10 -53.86 6.13
CA MET A 1 5.63 -52.60 5.57
C MET A 1 5.19 -51.72 6.72
N ASN A 2 6.09 -50.83 7.18
CA ASN A 2 5.83 -49.89 8.28
C ASN A 2 5.44 -48.56 7.71
N THR A 3 4.18 -48.24 7.77
CA THR A 3 3.67 -46.88 7.49
C THR A 3 4.01 -46.01 8.67
N LYS A 4 4.98 -45.09 8.48
CA LYS A 4 5.24 -43.96 9.38
C LYS A 4 4.01 -43.07 9.36
N LYS A 5 3.19 -43.11 10.42
CA LYS A 5 2.26 -42.05 10.76
C LYS A 5 3.11 -40.83 11.13
N GLU A 6 3.16 -39.83 10.24
CA GLU A 6 3.57 -38.48 10.60
C GLU A 6 2.60 -37.94 11.64
N GLN A 7 3.06 -37.93 12.89
CA GLN A 7 2.40 -37.20 13.97
C GLN A 7 2.65 -35.70 13.69
N ASN A 8 1.70 -35.05 13.06
CA ASN A 8 1.55 -33.59 13.15
C ASN A 8 1.29 -33.26 14.63
N LYS A 9 2.35 -32.99 15.36
CA LYS A 9 2.31 -32.49 16.72
C LYS A 9 1.66 -31.11 16.64
N THR A 10 0.38 -31.02 16.99
CA THR A 10 -0.32 -29.73 17.11
C THR A 10 0.47 -28.86 18.09
N GLU A 11 1.09 -27.82 17.63
CA GLU A 11 1.83 -26.87 18.49
C GLU A 11 0.86 -26.35 19.57
N ASP A 12 1.25 -26.47 20.85
CA ASP A 12 0.49 -25.91 21.96
C ASP A 12 0.50 -24.36 21.87
N PHE A 13 -0.57 -23.71 22.34
CA PHE A 13 -0.70 -22.24 22.36
C PHE A 13 0.50 -21.55 23.02
N ALA A 14 1.15 -22.18 24.00
CA ALA A 14 2.34 -21.64 24.64
C ALA A 14 3.55 -21.58 23.69
N GLN A 15 3.71 -22.58 22.83
CA GLN A 15 4.74 -22.57 21.80
C GLN A 15 4.45 -21.51 20.72
N ARG A 16 3.17 -21.38 20.32
CA ARG A 16 2.76 -20.32 19.38
C ARG A 16 2.96 -18.91 19.95
N PHE A 17 2.66 -18.70 21.23
CA PHE A 17 2.99 -17.43 21.91
C PHE A 17 4.49 -17.11 21.85
N ALA A 18 5.35 -18.10 22.15
CA ALA A 18 6.80 -17.94 22.09
C ALA A 18 7.29 -17.66 20.67
N LYS A 19 6.73 -18.35 19.68
CA LYS A 19 7.04 -18.17 18.25
C LYS A 19 6.63 -16.79 17.76
N ALA A 20 5.44 -16.32 18.11
CA ALA A 20 5.01 -14.95 17.78
C ALA A 20 5.94 -13.89 18.38
N ALA A 21 6.34 -14.05 19.66
CA ALA A 21 7.28 -13.14 20.28
C ALA A 21 8.66 -13.13 19.58
N GLU A 22 9.09 -14.27 19.06
CA GLU A 22 10.35 -14.41 18.32
C GLU A 22 10.28 -13.74 16.95
N GLU A 23 9.23 -13.98 16.17
CA GLU A 23 9.03 -13.35 14.87
C GLU A 23 8.90 -11.82 14.97
N LEU A 24 8.29 -11.34 16.05
CA LEU A 24 8.22 -9.90 16.36
C LEU A 24 9.51 -9.36 17.01
N ARG A 25 10.56 -10.19 17.16
CA ARG A 25 11.86 -9.86 17.78
C ARG A 25 11.72 -9.28 19.18
N LEU A 26 10.72 -9.72 19.94
CA LEU A 26 10.45 -9.25 21.28
C LEU A 26 11.25 -10.03 22.32
N THR A 27 11.77 -9.30 23.30
CA THR A 27 12.50 -9.86 24.44
C THR A 27 11.61 -9.99 25.67
N GLY A 28 11.96 -10.89 26.60
CA GLY A 28 11.25 -11.01 27.87
C GLY A 28 11.21 -9.69 28.65
N ARG A 29 12.30 -8.88 28.57
CA ARG A 29 12.38 -7.57 29.21
C ARG A 29 11.38 -6.58 28.59
N GLN A 30 11.17 -6.61 27.26
CA GLN A 30 10.16 -5.80 26.60
C GLN A 30 8.75 -6.20 27.05
N LEU A 31 8.44 -7.50 27.02
CA LEU A 31 7.13 -8.01 27.47
C LEU A 31 6.83 -7.67 28.94
N TYR A 32 7.86 -7.70 29.81
CA TYR A 32 7.74 -7.25 31.19
C TYR A 32 7.47 -5.75 31.30
N ARG A 33 8.27 -4.92 30.64
CA ARG A 33 8.10 -3.46 30.62
C ARG A 33 6.72 -3.06 30.09
N ASP A 34 6.20 -3.83 29.18
CA ASP A 34 4.89 -3.62 28.56
C ASP A 34 3.73 -4.16 29.39
N GLY A 35 4.01 -4.71 30.56
CA GLY A 35 2.98 -5.22 31.48
C GLY A 35 2.30 -6.52 31.06
N ILE A 36 2.84 -7.20 30.03
CA ILE A 36 2.27 -8.43 29.49
C ILE A 36 2.61 -9.62 30.39
N VAL A 37 3.84 -9.68 30.88
CA VAL A 37 4.34 -10.75 31.76
C VAL A 37 4.80 -10.18 33.08
N PRO A 38 4.74 -10.93 34.20
CA PRO A 38 5.06 -10.45 35.54
C PRO A 38 6.58 -10.25 35.77
N ASN A 39 7.44 -10.86 34.96
CA ASN A 39 8.89 -10.68 34.98
C ASN A 39 9.50 -11.06 33.62
N ASP A 40 10.73 -10.69 33.40
CA ASP A 40 11.45 -10.88 32.15
C ASP A 40 11.83 -12.33 31.82
N GLN A 41 11.81 -13.23 32.82
CA GLN A 41 12.15 -14.65 32.64
C GLN A 41 11.01 -15.49 32.06
N VAL A 42 9.76 -14.99 32.09
CA VAL A 42 8.58 -15.76 31.66
C VAL A 42 8.73 -16.24 30.23
N LEU A 43 9.13 -15.39 29.30
CA LEU A 43 9.29 -15.79 27.88
C LEU A 43 10.29 -16.94 27.74
N SER A 44 11.41 -16.88 28.45
CA SER A 44 12.42 -17.95 28.43
C SER A 44 11.87 -19.27 29.01
N LYS A 45 11.10 -19.19 30.09
CA LYS A 45 10.44 -20.38 30.66
C LYS A 45 9.40 -20.99 29.74
N VAL A 46 8.62 -20.12 29.05
CA VAL A 46 7.64 -20.56 28.05
C VAL A 46 8.33 -21.22 26.86
N LYS A 47 9.42 -20.66 26.32
CA LYS A 47 10.22 -21.27 25.26
C LYS A 47 10.78 -22.67 25.64
N LYS A 48 11.12 -22.87 26.91
CA LYS A 48 11.61 -24.15 27.43
C LYS A 48 10.47 -25.13 27.79
N GLY A 49 9.21 -24.72 27.66
CA GLY A 49 8.06 -25.54 28.04
C GLY A 49 7.85 -25.69 29.56
N TRP A 50 8.57 -24.88 30.37
CA TRP A 50 8.49 -24.97 31.85
C TRP A 50 7.33 -24.22 32.44
N GLN A 51 6.74 -23.29 31.67
CA GLN A 51 5.61 -22.48 32.10
C GLN A 51 4.71 -22.18 30.90
N LYS A 52 3.40 -22.09 31.14
CA LYS A 52 2.45 -21.59 30.13
C LYS A 52 2.12 -20.12 30.41
N PRO A 53 1.97 -19.28 29.37
CA PRO A 53 1.49 -17.92 29.56
C PRO A 53 0.05 -17.94 30.04
N THR A 54 -0.32 -16.98 30.89
CA THR A 54 -1.71 -16.83 31.36
C THR A 54 -2.59 -16.29 30.23
N GLN A 55 -3.90 -16.59 30.29
CA GLN A 55 -4.89 -16.05 29.37
C GLN A 55 -4.81 -14.53 29.27
N LYS A 56 -4.65 -13.86 30.44
CA LYS A 56 -4.48 -12.39 30.52
C LYS A 56 -3.24 -11.92 29.77
N ALA A 57 -2.11 -12.62 29.91
CA ALA A 57 -0.88 -12.28 29.22
C ALA A 57 -1.03 -12.44 27.69
N ILE A 58 -1.71 -13.50 27.23
CA ILE A 58 -1.97 -13.70 25.80
C ILE A 58 -2.89 -12.60 25.26
N ASN A 59 -3.96 -12.25 25.95
CA ASN A 59 -4.90 -11.21 25.53
C ASN A 59 -4.19 -9.83 25.40
N LEU A 60 -3.39 -9.46 26.41
CA LEU A 60 -2.61 -8.23 26.39
C LEU A 60 -1.56 -8.23 25.26
N PHE A 61 -0.94 -9.38 25.03
CA PHE A 61 0.03 -9.55 23.93
C PHE A 61 -0.63 -9.37 22.56
N CYS A 62 -1.77 -10.03 22.35
CA CYS A 62 -2.54 -9.90 21.11
C CYS A 62 -2.97 -8.46 20.89
N GLN A 63 -3.53 -7.81 21.90
CA GLN A 63 -4.00 -6.43 21.80
C GLN A 63 -2.87 -5.44 21.51
N LYS A 64 -1.72 -5.58 22.20
CA LYS A 64 -0.62 -4.63 22.08
C LYS A 64 0.16 -4.76 20.79
N TYR A 65 0.40 -6.00 20.35
CA TYR A 65 1.24 -6.29 19.18
C TYR A 65 0.46 -6.68 17.92
N GLY A 66 -0.87 -6.71 17.99
CA GLY A 66 -1.73 -7.07 16.87
C GLY A 66 -1.58 -8.54 16.45
N VAL A 67 -1.30 -9.41 17.41
CA VAL A 67 -1.20 -10.86 17.18
C VAL A 67 -2.59 -11.47 17.20
N SER A 68 -2.86 -12.36 16.26
CA SER A 68 -4.16 -13.05 16.16
C SER A 68 -4.39 -14.00 17.33
N PRO A 69 -5.46 -13.80 18.14
CA PRO A 69 -5.88 -14.77 19.16
C PRO A 69 -6.17 -16.15 18.55
N ASP A 70 -6.84 -16.20 17.39
CA ASP A 70 -7.16 -17.47 16.69
C ASP A 70 -5.90 -18.20 16.29
N TRP A 71 -4.87 -17.49 15.86
CA TRP A 71 -3.61 -18.14 15.56
C TRP A 71 -2.93 -18.67 16.83
N ILE A 72 -2.93 -17.91 17.93
CA ILE A 72 -2.32 -18.37 19.19
C ILE A 72 -3.07 -19.57 19.75
N PHE A 73 -4.40 -19.53 19.86
CA PHE A 73 -5.17 -20.58 20.52
C PHE A 73 -5.41 -21.78 19.62
N ASN A 74 -5.74 -21.54 18.35
CA ASN A 74 -6.23 -22.59 17.44
C ASN A 74 -5.24 -22.92 16.33
N GLY A 75 -4.18 -22.12 16.12
CA GLY A 75 -3.25 -22.29 15.01
C GLY A 75 -3.84 -21.93 13.64
N VAL A 76 -4.95 -21.20 13.61
CA VAL A 76 -5.67 -20.82 12.39
C VAL A 76 -5.31 -19.41 11.95
N GLY A 77 -5.02 -19.24 10.67
CA GLY A 77 -4.70 -17.93 10.09
C GLY A 77 -3.22 -17.57 10.18
N THR A 78 -2.91 -16.28 10.27
CA THR A 78 -1.57 -15.71 10.34
C THR A 78 -1.26 -15.17 11.73
N ILE A 79 0.04 -15.05 12.08
CA ILE A 79 0.49 -14.57 13.39
C ILE A 79 -0.03 -13.17 13.71
N LEU A 80 0.04 -12.26 12.75
CA LEU A 80 -0.50 -10.92 12.92
C LEU A 80 -1.97 -10.89 12.51
N GLU A 81 -2.81 -10.32 13.37
CA GLU A 81 -4.16 -9.95 12.95
C GLU A 81 -4.04 -9.00 11.76
N ASN A 82 -4.75 -9.35 10.69
CA ASN A 82 -4.94 -8.40 9.60
C ASN A 82 -5.73 -7.22 10.19
N ARG A 83 -5.05 -6.12 10.56
CA ARG A 83 -5.71 -4.88 10.99
C ARG A 83 -6.78 -4.40 9.99
N ASN A 84 -6.67 -4.87 8.76
CA ASN A 84 -7.66 -4.66 7.71
C ASN A 84 -9.00 -5.37 7.99
N LYS A 85 -9.05 -6.37 8.88
CA LYS A 85 -10.30 -7.03 9.27
C LYS A 85 -11.16 -6.14 10.19
N GLU A 86 -10.53 -5.38 11.08
CA GLU A 86 -11.23 -4.42 11.96
C GLU A 86 -11.78 -3.22 11.18
N LEU A 87 -11.11 -2.83 10.11
CA LEU A 87 -11.56 -1.77 9.20
C LEU A 87 -12.56 -2.25 8.16
N GLY A 88 -12.95 -3.54 8.18
CA GLY A 88 -13.81 -4.13 7.14
C GLY A 88 -13.13 -4.23 5.77
N ILE A 89 -11.84 -3.98 5.68
CA ILE A 89 -11.06 -4.00 4.45
C ILE A 89 -10.69 -5.44 4.12
N ARG A 90 -11.32 -6.00 3.10
CA ARG A 90 -10.92 -7.28 2.52
C ARG A 90 -9.84 -7.02 1.47
N ILE A 91 -8.63 -7.51 1.71
CA ILE A 91 -7.58 -7.54 0.69
C ILE A 91 -7.80 -8.82 -0.13
N ASN A 92 -8.21 -8.63 -1.38
CA ASN A 92 -8.23 -9.71 -2.34
C ASN A 92 -6.91 -9.67 -3.12
N PRO A 93 -6.10 -10.74 -3.15
CA PRO A 93 -4.89 -10.81 -3.96
C PRO A 93 -5.13 -10.52 -5.45
N ASP A 94 -6.34 -10.81 -5.95
CA ASP A 94 -6.73 -10.53 -7.33
C ASP A 94 -6.86 -9.02 -7.62
N ASP A 95 -6.96 -8.18 -6.58
CA ASP A 95 -6.97 -6.72 -6.70
C ASP A 95 -5.55 -6.13 -6.79
N ALA A 96 -4.52 -6.97 -6.79
CA ALA A 96 -3.15 -6.52 -6.92
C ALA A 96 -2.90 -5.84 -8.27
N LYS A 97 -2.34 -4.64 -8.22
CA LYS A 97 -2.02 -3.84 -9.42
C LYS A 97 -0.52 -3.66 -9.55
N PRO A 98 0.00 -3.54 -10.79
CA PRO A 98 1.42 -3.38 -11.00
C PRO A 98 1.93 -2.08 -10.39
N PHE A 99 3.06 -2.17 -9.71
CA PHE A 99 3.82 -1.05 -9.19
C PHE A 99 5.15 -0.93 -9.95
N TYR A 100 5.43 0.25 -10.44
CA TYR A 100 6.65 0.59 -11.14
C TYR A 100 7.50 1.51 -10.26
N GLU A 101 8.70 1.06 -9.90
CA GLU A 101 9.70 1.86 -9.16
C GLU A 101 10.30 3.01 -10.00
N MET A 102 9.74 3.27 -11.15
CA MET A 102 10.19 4.28 -12.11
C MET A 102 9.08 5.28 -12.37
N GLY A 103 9.45 6.45 -12.92
CA GLY A 103 8.50 7.50 -13.25
C GLY A 103 7.59 7.15 -14.42
N VAL A 104 6.55 7.96 -14.57
CA VAL A 104 5.54 7.85 -15.64
C VAL A 104 6.14 7.74 -17.03
N ASP A 105 7.25 8.47 -17.27
CA ASP A 105 7.92 8.44 -18.57
C ASP A 105 8.40 7.07 -18.98
N SER A 106 8.71 6.21 -18.01
CA SER A 106 9.24 4.87 -18.25
C SER A 106 8.18 3.77 -18.16
N CYS A 107 7.07 3.98 -17.43
CA CYS A 107 6.04 2.96 -17.28
C CYS A 107 4.93 3.00 -18.34
N LEU A 108 4.82 4.08 -19.09
CA LEU A 108 3.89 4.19 -20.22
C LEU A 108 4.66 4.33 -21.54
N ASP A 109 4.13 3.77 -22.62
CA ASP A 109 4.64 3.98 -23.97
C ASP A 109 4.10 5.30 -24.59
N THR A 110 4.44 5.56 -25.84
CA THR A 110 3.97 6.75 -26.60
C THR A 110 2.49 6.69 -26.96
N ASN A 111 1.86 5.53 -26.84
CA ASN A 111 0.42 5.33 -27.02
C ASN A 111 -0.34 5.37 -25.69
N GLY A 112 0.36 5.64 -24.57
CA GLY A 112 -0.20 5.66 -23.25
C GLY A 112 -0.51 4.27 -22.69
N GLN A 113 0.04 3.20 -23.28
CA GLN A 113 -0.15 1.86 -22.76
C GLN A 113 0.96 1.51 -21.76
N LEU A 114 0.62 0.68 -20.76
CA LEU A 114 1.61 0.19 -19.80
C LEU A 114 2.68 -0.64 -20.52
N VAL A 115 3.93 -0.28 -20.30
CA VAL A 115 5.07 -1.05 -20.78
C VAL A 115 5.15 -2.34 -19.97
N PRO A 116 5.13 -3.53 -20.61
CA PRO A 116 5.30 -4.78 -19.89
C PRO A 116 6.64 -4.78 -19.14
N SER A 117 6.59 -4.82 -17.82
CA SER A 117 7.79 -4.94 -16.99
C SER A 117 7.89 -6.35 -16.44
N ARG A 118 9.01 -7.03 -16.71
CA ARG A 118 9.31 -8.34 -16.11
C ARG A 118 9.50 -8.27 -14.59
N ASN A 119 9.72 -7.07 -14.06
CA ASN A 119 10.02 -6.81 -12.66
C ASN A 119 8.91 -6.00 -11.97
N ALA A 120 7.72 -5.86 -12.55
CA ALA A 120 6.63 -5.16 -11.90
C ALA A 120 6.22 -5.93 -10.64
N ILE A 121 6.41 -5.30 -9.49
CA ILE A 121 5.87 -5.79 -8.23
C ILE A 121 4.37 -5.53 -8.25
N HIS A 122 3.56 -6.50 -7.87
CA HIS A 122 2.12 -6.31 -7.74
C HIS A 122 1.79 -5.99 -6.27
N ILE A 123 1.13 -4.87 -6.06
CA ILE A 123 0.76 -4.41 -4.71
C ILE A 123 -0.75 -4.27 -4.59
N VAL A 124 -1.25 -4.53 -3.40
CA VAL A 124 -2.64 -4.28 -3.01
C VAL A 124 -2.66 -3.15 -1.99
N PHE A 125 -3.36 -2.07 -2.35
CA PHE A 125 -3.60 -0.98 -1.43
C PHE A 125 -5.10 -0.95 -1.06
N PRO A 126 -5.45 -1.28 0.18
CA PRO A 126 -6.85 -1.54 0.54
C PRO A 126 -7.74 -0.29 0.63
N ILE A 127 -7.16 0.90 0.58
CA ILE A 127 -7.88 2.17 0.81
C ILE A 127 -8.12 2.95 -0.50
N VAL A 128 -7.43 2.60 -1.56
CA VAL A 128 -7.59 3.25 -2.86
C VAL A 128 -8.51 2.41 -3.72
N GLY A 129 -9.55 3.05 -4.22
CA GLY A 129 -10.54 2.39 -5.07
C GLY A 129 -9.94 1.81 -6.37
N ASP A 130 -10.66 1.87 -7.45
CA ASP A 130 -10.25 1.33 -8.75
C ASP A 130 -8.97 2.02 -9.27
N VAL A 131 -7.86 1.26 -9.32
CA VAL A 131 -6.53 1.70 -9.77
C VAL A 131 -6.09 0.78 -10.91
N ASP A 132 -5.43 1.32 -11.91
CA ASP A 132 -4.84 0.52 -12.99
C ASP A 132 -3.38 0.17 -12.68
N PHE A 133 -2.61 1.12 -12.15
CA PHE A 133 -1.22 0.91 -11.75
C PHE A 133 -0.71 1.98 -10.77
N TRP A 134 0.48 1.74 -10.24
CA TRP A 134 1.21 2.62 -9.35
C TRP A 134 2.56 2.96 -9.94
N CYS A 135 3.03 4.19 -9.73
CA CYS A 135 4.40 4.55 -10.09
C CYS A 135 4.95 5.63 -9.14
N VAL A 136 6.27 5.87 -9.22
CA VAL A 136 6.91 6.94 -8.45
C VAL A 136 6.78 8.25 -9.23
N ASN A 137 6.43 9.34 -8.53
CA ASN A 137 6.45 10.67 -9.12
C ASN A 137 7.85 11.26 -9.07
N TYR A 138 8.34 11.82 -10.18
CA TYR A 138 9.57 12.61 -10.22
C TYR A 138 9.33 14.03 -10.73
N ASP A 139 8.08 14.36 -11.10
CA ASP A 139 7.71 15.71 -11.53
C ASP A 139 7.61 16.67 -10.32
N LYS A 140 8.16 17.87 -10.45
CA LYS A 140 8.18 18.90 -9.40
C LYS A 140 7.09 19.94 -9.56
N SER A 141 6.32 19.88 -10.63
CA SER A 141 5.36 20.92 -11.04
C SER A 141 4.13 21.06 -10.13
N LEU A 142 3.95 20.16 -9.18
CA LEU A 142 2.80 20.19 -8.25
C LEU A 142 3.23 20.23 -6.77
N ILE A 143 4.46 20.58 -6.46
CA ILE A 143 4.88 20.82 -5.07
C ILE A 143 4.05 21.97 -4.47
N PRO A 144 3.52 21.89 -3.25
CA PRO A 144 3.67 20.78 -2.27
C PRO A 144 2.52 19.74 -2.30
N ILE A 145 1.70 19.70 -3.33
CA ILE A 145 0.54 18.80 -3.41
C ILE A 145 1.00 17.35 -3.61
N ILE A 146 1.91 17.15 -4.57
CA ILE A 146 2.60 15.89 -4.82
C ILE A 146 4.09 16.21 -4.89
N ASP A 147 4.87 15.59 -4.01
CA ASP A 147 6.31 15.78 -3.99
C ASP A 147 7.03 14.76 -4.89
N PRO A 148 8.26 15.05 -5.32
CA PRO A 148 9.12 14.04 -5.91
C PRO A 148 9.30 12.86 -4.95
N GLU A 149 9.38 11.65 -5.51
CA GLU A 149 9.46 10.37 -4.80
C GLU A 149 8.16 9.91 -4.12
N ASP A 150 7.07 10.70 -4.17
CA ASP A 150 5.75 10.21 -3.80
C ASP A 150 5.33 9.05 -4.72
N VAL A 151 4.66 8.06 -4.16
CA VAL A 151 4.01 7.00 -4.94
C VAL A 151 2.60 7.43 -5.30
N ILE A 152 2.30 7.47 -6.59
CA ILE A 152 0.98 7.85 -7.11
C ILE A 152 0.22 6.66 -7.67
N ALA A 153 -1.07 6.61 -7.35
CA ALA A 153 -2.03 5.66 -7.87
C ALA A 153 -2.74 6.24 -9.08
N LEU A 154 -2.77 5.53 -10.17
CA LEU A 154 -3.24 6.01 -11.45
C LEU A 154 -4.39 5.18 -11.98
N LYS A 155 -5.42 5.87 -12.47
CA LYS A 155 -6.57 5.30 -13.16
C LYS A 155 -6.74 5.95 -14.52
N LYS A 156 -6.84 5.14 -15.56
CA LYS A 156 -7.15 5.62 -16.91
C LYS A 156 -8.49 6.35 -16.93
N LEU A 157 -8.56 7.45 -17.63
CA LEU A 157 -9.77 8.27 -17.77
C LEU A 157 -10.30 8.13 -19.20
N ASP A 158 -11.23 7.21 -19.41
CA ASP A 158 -11.73 6.89 -20.76
C ASP A 158 -12.53 8.05 -21.39
N SER A 159 -13.27 8.83 -20.58
CA SER A 159 -14.10 9.94 -21.03
C SER A 159 -13.39 11.30 -21.12
N TRP A 160 -12.06 11.33 -21.08
CA TRP A 160 -11.32 12.60 -21.02
C TRP A 160 -11.55 13.54 -22.20
N LYS A 161 -11.91 12.99 -23.38
CA LYS A 161 -12.20 13.80 -24.58
C LYS A 161 -13.48 14.64 -24.42
N GLU A 162 -14.42 14.10 -23.68
CA GLU A 162 -15.71 14.75 -23.43
C GLU A 162 -15.58 15.74 -22.29
N TYR A 163 -15.08 15.29 -21.15
CA TYR A 163 -15.00 16.11 -19.95
C TYR A 163 -13.97 15.58 -18.94
N ILE A 164 -13.18 16.50 -18.39
CA ILE A 164 -12.33 16.25 -17.23
C ILE A 164 -12.77 17.22 -16.11
N PRO A 165 -13.18 16.71 -14.94
CA PRO A 165 -13.53 17.58 -13.82
C PRO A 165 -12.36 18.46 -13.39
N GLY A 166 -12.65 19.74 -13.11
CA GLY A 166 -11.67 20.64 -12.54
C GLY A 166 -11.12 20.16 -11.20
N ASN A 167 -9.92 20.58 -10.86
CA ASN A 167 -9.13 20.16 -9.70
C ASN A 167 -8.61 18.70 -9.75
N PHE A 168 -8.92 17.91 -10.77
CA PHE A 168 -8.27 16.62 -10.92
C PHE A 168 -6.78 16.80 -11.19
N ILE A 169 -5.98 15.95 -10.60
CA ILE A 169 -4.57 15.83 -10.95
C ILE A 169 -4.48 14.68 -11.95
N CYS A 170 -3.91 14.97 -13.12
CA CYS A 170 -3.87 14.05 -14.23
C CYS A 170 -2.47 13.99 -14.85
N ILE A 171 -2.14 12.81 -15.36
CA ILE A 171 -1.05 12.62 -16.28
C ILE A 171 -1.61 12.70 -17.69
N PHE A 172 -1.10 13.66 -18.46
CA PHE A 172 -1.40 13.81 -19.88
C PHE A 172 -0.31 13.16 -20.69
N VAL A 173 -0.65 12.13 -21.42
CA VAL A 173 0.25 11.44 -22.36
C VAL A 173 0.07 12.02 -23.73
N THR A 174 1.15 12.53 -24.30
CA THR A 174 1.21 12.95 -25.69
C THR A 174 2.19 12.06 -26.46
N LYS A 175 2.28 12.20 -27.78
CA LYS A 175 3.26 11.47 -28.58
C LYS A 175 4.71 11.79 -28.23
N SER A 176 4.97 12.97 -27.67
CA SER A 176 6.32 13.50 -27.48
C SER A 176 6.72 13.61 -26.00
N TYR A 177 5.76 13.74 -25.09
CA TYR A 177 6.03 13.92 -23.66
C TYR A 177 4.86 13.45 -22.80
N LYS A 178 5.12 13.29 -21.53
CA LYS A 178 4.13 12.98 -20.48
C LYS A 178 4.30 14.01 -19.36
N ILE A 179 3.20 14.55 -18.88
CA ILE A 179 3.23 15.60 -17.84
C ILE A 179 2.17 15.35 -16.79
N LEU A 180 2.54 15.60 -15.52
CA LEU A 180 1.64 15.59 -14.40
C LEU A 180 1.16 17.01 -14.12
N ARG A 181 -0.14 17.26 -14.25
CA ARG A 181 -0.72 18.61 -14.06
C ARG A 181 -2.05 18.53 -13.34
N LYS A 182 -2.40 19.62 -12.67
CA LYS A 182 -3.74 19.83 -12.12
C LYS A 182 -4.63 20.45 -13.21
N VAL A 183 -5.85 19.95 -13.35
CA VAL A 183 -6.84 20.50 -14.27
C VAL A 183 -7.45 21.77 -13.67
N SER A 184 -7.47 22.88 -14.41
CA SER A 184 -8.14 24.10 -13.96
C SER A 184 -9.66 23.88 -13.87
N VAL A 185 -10.31 24.57 -12.95
CA VAL A 185 -11.78 24.63 -12.89
C VAL A 185 -12.34 25.42 -14.08
N ARG A 186 -11.55 26.37 -14.58
CA ARG A 186 -11.93 27.20 -15.74
C ARG A 186 -11.50 26.49 -17.02
N GLN A 187 -12.45 26.08 -17.82
CA GLN A 187 -12.24 25.47 -19.14
C GLN A 187 -12.93 26.38 -20.16
N ASP A 188 -12.18 27.28 -20.76
CA ASP A 188 -12.71 28.32 -21.65
C ASP A 188 -12.71 27.91 -23.12
N ASP A 189 -12.17 26.74 -23.43
CA ASP A 189 -11.92 26.29 -24.80
C ASP A 189 -12.23 24.79 -24.94
N GLU A 190 -13.13 24.45 -25.85
CA GLU A 190 -13.50 23.07 -26.13
C GLU A 190 -12.37 22.26 -26.80
N GLN A 191 -11.44 22.93 -27.47
CA GLN A 191 -10.34 22.31 -28.22
C GLN A 191 -9.10 22.07 -27.38
N SER A 192 -9.05 22.63 -26.17
CA SER A 192 -7.91 22.50 -25.26
C SER A 192 -8.35 22.18 -23.83
N ILE A 193 -7.40 21.74 -23.02
CA ILE A 193 -7.58 21.56 -21.59
C ILE A 193 -6.70 22.57 -20.88
N THR A 194 -7.32 23.43 -20.05
CA THR A 194 -6.58 24.34 -19.19
C THR A 194 -6.04 23.60 -17.97
N ILE A 195 -4.72 23.68 -17.80
CA ILE A 195 -3.97 22.99 -16.74
C ILE A 195 -3.21 23.99 -15.88
N ILE A 196 -2.90 23.57 -14.67
CA ILE A 196 -2.16 24.34 -13.67
C ILE A 196 -0.88 23.60 -13.31
N GLN A 197 0.23 24.31 -13.29
CA GLN A 197 1.48 23.92 -12.65
C GLN A 197 1.86 24.92 -11.57
N MET A 198 2.71 24.51 -10.64
CA MET A 198 3.31 25.41 -9.66
C MET A 198 4.69 25.84 -10.18
N ASP A 199 4.95 27.13 -10.20
CA ASP A 199 6.24 27.73 -10.56
C ASP A 199 6.61 28.72 -9.46
N ASP A 200 7.72 28.49 -8.77
CA ASP A 200 8.17 29.27 -7.61
C ASP A 200 7.07 29.55 -6.56
N GLY A 201 6.16 28.58 -6.35
CA GLY A 201 5.05 28.69 -5.41
C GLY A 201 3.80 29.40 -5.96
N GLU A 202 3.83 29.89 -7.17
CA GLU A 202 2.69 30.50 -7.85
C GLU A 202 2.01 29.50 -8.80
N ALA A 203 0.69 29.60 -8.92
CA ALA A 203 -0.09 28.78 -9.85
C ALA A 203 -0.07 29.43 -11.24
N VAL A 204 0.52 28.72 -12.21
CA VAL A 204 0.58 29.16 -13.61
C VAL A 204 -0.35 28.32 -14.45
N GLU A 205 -1.27 28.97 -15.16
CA GLU A 205 -2.17 28.30 -16.10
C GLU A 205 -1.56 28.21 -17.49
N SER A 206 -1.76 27.08 -18.14
CA SER A 206 -1.41 26.85 -19.54
C SER A 206 -2.46 25.98 -20.22
N LYS A 207 -2.39 25.83 -21.54
CA LYS A 207 -3.35 25.03 -22.30
C LYS A 207 -2.67 23.89 -23.04
N ILE A 208 -3.27 22.71 -23.01
CA ILE A 208 -2.86 21.57 -23.83
C ILE A 208 -3.94 21.35 -24.88
N PRO A 209 -3.62 21.40 -26.18
CA PRO A 209 -4.57 21.05 -27.23
C PRO A 209 -5.01 19.58 -27.13
N LYS A 210 -6.30 19.33 -27.19
CA LYS A 210 -6.84 17.94 -27.09
C LYS A 210 -6.35 17.02 -28.20
N ASN A 211 -6.06 17.55 -29.37
CA ASN A 211 -5.62 16.77 -30.54
C ASN A 211 -4.22 16.17 -30.42
N ILE A 212 -3.38 16.67 -29.50
CA ILE A 212 -2.05 16.08 -29.25
C ILE A 212 -2.06 15.07 -28.11
N ILE A 213 -3.14 15.04 -27.29
CA ILE A 213 -3.28 14.12 -26.17
C ILE A 213 -3.67 12.76 -26.70
N VAL A 214 -2.97 11.73 -26.27
CA VAL A 214 -3.21 10.33 -26.64
C VAL A 214 -4.05 9.64 -25.57
N GLU A 215 -3.63 9.80 -24.28
CA GLU A 215 -4.31 9.20 -23.14
C GLU A 215 -4.21 10.14 -21.92
N VAL A 216 -5.14 9.97 -20.99
CA VAL A 216 -5.14 10.68 -19.71
C VAL A 216 -5.31 9.69 -18.59
N TYR A 217 -4.48 9.83 -17.55
CA TYR A 217 -4.60 9.08 -16.30
C TYR A 217 -4.87 10.03 -15.15
N ARG A 218 -5.88 9.76 -14.36
CA ARG A 218 -6.17 10.50 -13.14
C ARG A 218 -5.35 9.93 -11.98
N VAL A 219 -4.77 10.81 -11.17
CA VAL A 219 -4.23 10.45 -9.86
C VAL A 219 -5.40 10.25 -8.89
N VAL A 220 -5.55 9.04 -8.37
CA VAL A 220 -6.61 8.67 -7.44
C VAL A 220 -6.09 8.47 -6.01
N GLY A 221 -4.79 8.44 -5.82
CA GLY A 221 -4.13 8.38 -4.53
C GLY A 221 -2.69 8.88 -4.61
N ASN A 222 -2.19 9.41 -3.50
CA ASN A 222 -0.83 9.85 -3.32
C ASN A 222 -0.31 9.38 -1.97
N TYR A 223 0.87 8.76 -1.94
CA TYR A 223 1.49 8.23 -0.73
C TYR A 223 2.89 8.79 -0.61
N ARG A 224 3.09 9.55 0.46
CA ARG A 224 4.36 10.18 0.79
C ARG A 224 5.18 9.29 1.68
N LYS A 225 6.46 9.14 1.35
CA LYS A 225 7.45 8.55 2.25
C LYS A 225 7.74 9.55 3.37
N LEU A 226 7.55 9.14 4.62
CA LEU A 226 7.90 9.93 5.80
C LEU A 226 9.39 9.90 6.06
#